data_858dfcb75d17ab0d1ca68ecf73d004e6
#
_entry.id   858dfcb75d17ab0d1ca68ecf73d004e6
#
_cell.length_a   1.000
_cell.length_b   1.000
_cell.length_c   1.000
_cell.angle_alpha   90.00
_cell.angle_beta   90.00
_cell.angle_gamma   90.00
#
_symmetry.space_group_name_H-M   'P 1'
#
loop_
_entity.id
_entity.type
_entity.pdbx_description
1 polymer ?
#
loop_
_entity_poly.entity_id
_entity_poly.type
_entity_poly.pdbx_seq_one_letter_code
_entity_poly.pdbx_strand_id
1 'polypeptide(L)'
;LSQVLDAKVEGGEVRLDMVAREQVCRADFIGRDLVIVLGGDGTLTSISHNIDSTTPVMGVNSHPREMDPDGSFGFFMDSEVSTFRENLEAVLNGEAIENALPRLQATITSTSGNRIVSDPALNDLLIANTHQYAPSKYRVQRGDMDLKQLSSGILFSTFV
;
A
#
# COMPACT_ATOMS: atom_id res chain seq x y z
N LEU A 1 9.81 -18.31 6.30
CA LEU A 1 11.03 -18.22 7.11
C LEU A 1 11.49 -16.77 7.11
N SER A 2 11.21 -16.03 8.20
CA SER A 2 11.81 -14.71 8.39
C SER A 2 13.31 -14.91 8.66
N GLN A 3 14.16 -14.24 7.90
CA GLN A 3 15.59 -14.17 8.17
C GLN A 3 15.88 -12.82 8.84
N VAL A 4 16.53 -12.87 10.00
CA VAL A 4 17.07 -11.70 10.65
C VAL A 4 18.52 -11.58 10.24
N LEU A 5 18.89 -10.48 9.62
CA LEU A 5 20.26 -10.16 9.24
C LEU A 5 20.66 -8.90 9.98
N ASP A 6 21.69 -9.00 10.80
CA ASP A 6 22.33 -7.84 11.43
C ASP A 6 23.45 -7.34 10.51
N ALA A 7 23.37 -6.12 10.07
CA ALA A 7 24.41 -5.45 9.28
C ALA A 7 25.00 -4.29 10.08
N LYS A 8 26.32 -4.12 9.98
CA LYS A 8 26.99 -2.93 10.48
C LYS A 8 27.14 -1.93 9.34
N VAL A 9 26.59 -0.75 9.53
CA VAL A 9 26.77 0.39 8.63
C VAL A 9 27.65 1.41 9.34
N GLU A 10 28.40 2.21 8.59
CA GLU A 10 29.17 3.32 9.15
C GLU A 10 28.25 4.24 9.95
N GLY A 11 28.36 4.22 11.29
CA GLY A 11 27.53 5.01 12.22
C GLY A 11 26.55 4.24 13.10
N GLY A 12 26.40 2.91 12.97
CA GLY A 12 25.50 2.16 13.85
C GLY A 12 25.29 0.70 13.47
N GLU A 13 24.44 0.02 14.24
CA GLU A 13 23.96 -1.33 13.95
C GLU A 13 22.60 -1.23 13.26
N VAL A 14 22.48 -1.85 12.08
CA VAL A 14 21.19 -2.01 11.38
C VAL A 14 20.68 -3.41 11.60
N ARG A 15 19.49 -3.52 12.14
CA ARG A 15 18.76 -4.79 12.21
C ARG A 15 17.84 -4.90 10.99
N LEU A 16 18.02 -5.96 10.23
CA LEU A 16 17.21 -6.26 9.05
C LEU A 16 16.38 -7.53 9.28
N ASP A 17 15.06 -7.39 9.23
CA ASP A 17 14.11 -8.51 9.22
C ASP A 17 13.53 -8.65 7.81
N MET A 18 13.54 -9.86 7.24
CA MET A 18 12.98 -10.15 5.92
C MET A 18 11.75 -11.02 6.04
N VAL A 19 10.65 -10.60 5.42
CA VAL A 19 9.37 -11.31 5.45
C VAL A 19 8.85 -11.47 4.03
N ALA A 20 8.38 -12.67 3.67
CA ALA A 20 7.74 -12.89 2.39
C ALA A 20 6.35 -12.22 2.36
N ARG A 21 5.95 -11.68 1.19
CA ARG A 21 4.69 -10.93 1.01
C ARG A 21 3.47 -11.66 1.57
N GLU A 22 3.41 -12.98 1.39
CA GLU A 22 2.27 -13.82 1.82
C GLU A 22 2.21 -14.02 3.34
N GLN A 23 3.29 -13.69 4.06
CA GLN A 23 3.43 -13.83 5.51
C GLN A 23 3.40 -12.50 6.25
N VAL A 24 3.42 -11.39 5.51
CA VAL A 24 3.43 -10.05 6.09
C VAL A 24 2.17 -9.80 6.90
N CYS A 25 2.35 -9.30 8.10
CA CYS A 25 1.27 -8.86 8.97
C CYS A 25 1.59 -7.48 9.57
N ARG A 26 0.59 -6.88 10.22
CA ARG A 26 0.74 -5.53 10.80
C ARG A 26 1.88 -5.42 11.82
N ALA A 27 2.18 -6.49 12.55
CA ALA A 27 3.25 -6.48 13.54
C ALA A 27 4.65 -6.29 12.92
N ASP A 28 4.82 -6.65 11.65
CA ASP A 28 6.10 -6.52 10.96
C ASP A 28 6.48 -5.06 10.68
N PHE A 29 5.52 -4.14 10.72
CA PHE A 29 5.72 -2.71 10.46
C PHE A 29 5.92 -1.88 11.73
N ILE A 30 5.47 -2.38 12.89
CA ILE A 30 5.50 -1.63 14.14
C ILE A 30 6.94 -1.40 14.60
N GLY A 31 7.29 -0.12 14.85
CA GLY A 31 8.59 0.26 15.37
C GLY A 31 9.74 0.07 14.38
N ARG A 32 9.46 0.09 13.08
CA ARG A 32 10.47 0.12 12.03
C ARG A 32 10.79 1.55 11.64
N ASP A 33 12.08 1.84 11.48
CA ASP A 33 12.56 3.13 10.99
C ASP A 33 12.35 3.27 9.48
N LEU A 34 12.39 2.13 8.75
CA LEU A 34 12.16 2.05 7.31
C LEU A 34 11.64 0.66 6.94
N VAL A 35 10.68 0.60 6.02
CA VAL A 35 10.24 -0.62 5.35
C VAL A 35 10.64 -0.56 3.88
N ILE A 36 11.36 -1.56 3.40
CA ILE A 36 11.73 -1.68 1.99
C ILE A 36 10.87 -2.76 1.35
N VAL A 37 10.14 -2.38 0.30
CA VAL A 37 9.27 -3.28 -0.45
C VAL A 37 9.94 -3.65 -1.76
N LEU A 38 10.35 -4.91 -1.90
CA LEU A 38 10.92 -5.43 -3.15
C LEU A 38 9.82 -6.10 -3.98
N GLY A 39 9.53 -5.56 -5.14
CA GLY A 39 8.49 -6.08 -6.02
C GLY A 39 8.02 -5.06 -7.04
N GLY A 40 6.77 -5.12 -7.45
CA GLY A 40 6.08 -4.11 -8.24
C GLY A 40 4.94 -3.46 -7.48
N ASP A 41 4.19 -2.60 -8.16
CA ASP A 41 3.03 -1.88 -7.58
C ASP A 41 2.05 -2.80 -6.86
N GLY A 42 1.77 -3.98 -7.43
CA GLY A 42 0.89 -4.97 -6.81
C GLY A 42 1.40 -5.51 -5.47
N THR A 43 2.72 -5.57 -5.28
CA THR A 43 3.31 -5.95 -3.99
C THR A 43 3.07 -4.87 -2.96
N LEU A 44 3.38 -3.62 -3.28
CA LEU A 44 3.19 -2.50 -2.37
C LEU A 44 1.71 -2.31 -2.01
N THR A 45 0.82 -2.29 -2.99
CA THR A 45 -0.61 -2.12 -2.75
C THR A 45 -1.19 -3.25 -1.88
N SER A 46 -0.73 -4.50 -2.07
CA SER A 46 -1.21 -5.65 -1.28
C SER A 46 -0.82 -5.59 0.19
N ILE A 47 0.36 -5.05 0.53
CA ILE A 47 0.81 -4.93 1.91
C ILE A 47 0.43 -3.60 2.57
N SER A 48 0.03 -2.60 1.78
CA SER A 48 -0.24 -1.23 2.24
C SER A 48 -1.29 -1.13 3.35
N HIS A 49 -2.24 -2.09 3.43
CA HIS A 49 -3.25 -2.12 4.48
C HIS A 49 -2.65 -2.34 5.88
N ASN A 50 -1.48 -2.96 5.95
CA ASN A 50 -0.79 -3.25 7.21
C ASN A 50 0.09 -2.09 7.70
N ILE A 51 0.44 -1.17 6.80
CA ILE A 51 1.34 -0.04 7.09
C ILE A 51 0.57 1.04 7.84
N ASP A 52 1.13 1.56 8.92
CA ASP A 52 0.59 2.72 9.61
C ASP A 52 0.98 4.04 8.92
N SER A 53 0.59 5.17 9.49
CA SER A 53 0.88 6.50 8.92
C SER A 53 2.25 7.07 9.30
N THR A 54 3.01 6.35 10.12
CA THR A 54 4.28 6.83 10.70
C THR A 54 5.50 6.10 10.18
N THR A 55 5.32 4.92 9.59
CA THR A 55 6.42 4.10 9.08
C THR A 55 6.75 4.50 7.63
N PRO A 56 7.94 5.05 7.34
CA PRO A 56 8.39 5.32 5.99
C PRO A 56 8.53 4.05 5.17
N VAL A 57 8.16 4.13 3.89
CA VAL A 57 8.23 3.00 2.97
C VAL A 57 8.99 3.39 1.72
N MET A 58 9.99 2.57 1.36
CA MET A 58 10.75 2.68 0.13
C MET A 58 10.34 1.54 -0.81
N GLY A 59 9.73 1.87 -1.93
CA GLY A 59 9.41 0.90 -2.98
C GLY A 59 10.57 0.68 -3.92
N VAL A 60 10.89 -0.58 -4.21
CA VAL A 60 11.92 -0.96 -5.18
C VAL A 60 11.31 -1.86 -6.23
N ASN A 61 11.19 -1.36 -7.46
CA ASN A 61 10.71 -2.13 -8.59
C ASN A 61 11.75 -3.17 -8.99
N SER A 62 11.50 -4.41 -8.61
CA SER A 62 12.41 -5.52 -8.89
C SER A 62 12.25 -6.10 -10.30
N HIS A 63 11.19 -5.75 -11.02
CA HIS A 63 10.87 -6.22 -12.37
C HIS A 63 10.20 -5.09 -13.16
N PRO A 64 10.97 -4.05 -13.58
CA PRO A 64 10.43 -2.93 -14.31
C PRO A 64 9.99 -3.31 -15.73
N ARG A 65 8.94 -2.65 -16.22
CA ARG A 65 8.35 -2.92 -17.53
C ARG A 65 9.29 -2.58 -18.69
N GLU A 66 10.23 -1.69 -18.48
CA GLU A 66 11.28 -1.36 -19.45
C GLU A 66 12.18 -2.56 -19.76
N MET A 67 12.33 -3.48 -18.81
CA MET A 67 13.13 -4.71 -18.97
C MET A 67 12.30 -5.90 -19.50
N ASP A 68 11.00 -5.93 -19.18
CA ASP A 68 10.10 -7.00 -19.55
C ASP A 68 8.66 -6.46 -19.68
N PRO A 69 7.97 -6.68 -20.83
CA PRO A 69 6.59 -6.20 -21.05
C PRO A 69 5.59 -6.67 -19.97
N ASP A 70 5.86 -7.79 -19.31
CA ASP A 70 5.03 -8.31 -18.21
C ASP A 70 5.40 -7.73 -16.84
N GLY A 71 6.40 -6.85 -16.80
CA GLY A 71 6.86 -6.18 -15.59
C GLY A 71 5.92 -5.09 -15.07
N SER A 72 6.24 -4.54 -13.90
CA SER A 72 5.50 -3.45 -13.27
C SER A 72 5.87 -2.09 -13.85
N PHE A 73 4.90 -1.18 -13.93
CA PHE A 73 5.16 0.23 -14.24
C PHE A 73 5.96 0.94 -13.14
N GLY A 74 5.86 0.47 -11.90
CA GLY A 74 6.54 1.09 -10.77
C GLY A 74 5.95 2.44 -10.37
N PHE A 75 4.63 2.61 -10.52
CA PHE A 75 3.95 3.88 -10.21
C PHE A 75 4.13 4.33 -8.75
N PHE A 76 4.17 3.36 -7.83
CA PHE A 76 4.41 3.60 -6.40
C PHE A 76 5.85 3.26 -5.98
N MET A 77 6.74 3.01 -6.94
CA MET A 77 8.11 2.57 -6.68
C MET A 77 9.08 3.69 -7.05
N ASP A 78 9.75 4.27 -6.05
CA ASP A 78 10.70 5.37 -6.26
C ASP A 78 12.08 4.87 -6.70
N SER A 79 12.31 3.55 -6.64
CA SER A 79 13.61 2.95 -6.89
C SER A 79 13.50 1.72 -7.78
N GLU A 80 14.59 1.43 -8.47
CA GLU A 80 14.81 0.19 -9.19
C GLU A 80 16.06 -0.50 -8.64
N VAL A 81 16.33 -1.73 -9.07
CA VAL A 81 17.53 -2.48 -8.65
C VAL A 81 18.80 -1.70 -8.98
N SER A 82 18.83 -0.99 -10.10
CA SER A 82 19.98 -0.19 -10.56
C SER A 82 20.27 1.04 -9.68
N THR A 83 19.21 1.68 -9.15
CA THR A 83 19.30 2.90 -8.34
C THR A 83 19.14 2.64 -6.84
N PHE A 84 18.92 1.40 -6.45
CA PHE A 84 18.60 1.03 -5.07
C PHE A 84 19.63 1.51 -4.06
N ARG A 85 20.93 1.31 -4.36
CA ARG A 85 22.01 1.70 -3.44
C ARG A 85 22.01 3.21 -3.19
N GLU A 86 21.98 4.00 -4.25
CA GLU A 86 22.02 5.46 -4.18
C GLU A 86 20.81 6.00 -3.40
N ASN A 87 19.61 5.50 -3.74
CA ASN A 87 18.38 5.93 -3.09
C ASN A 87 18.32 5.49 -1.61
N LEU A 88 18.82 4.31 -1.28
CA LEU A 88 18.91 3.87 0.12
C LEU A 88 19.90 4.72 0.91
N GLU A 89 21.05 5.05 0.35
CA GLU A 89 22.04 5.95 0.99
C GLU A 89 21.40 7.33 1.25
N ALA A 90 20.66 7.89 0.29
CA ALA A 90 19.94 9.15 0.48
C ALA A 90 18.88 9.08 1.60
N VAL A 91 18.13 7.96 1.68
CA VAL A 91 17.16 7.76 2.76
C VAL A 91 17.85 7.68 4.12
N LEU A 92 18.93 6.89 4.24
CA LEU A 92 19.68 6.71 5.48
C LEU A 92 20.37 7.99 5.96
N ASN A 93 20.75 8.86 5.04
CA ASN A 93 21.35 10.17 5.33
C ASN A 93 20.32 11.27 5.63
N GLY A 94 19.01 10.98 5.47
CA GLY A 94 17.94 11.97 5.62
C GLY A 94 17.89 12.99 4.48
N GLU A 95 18.42 12.66 3.32
CA GLU A 95 18.45 13.50 2.10
C GLU A 95 17.26 13.20 1.17
N ALA A 96 16.58 12.07 1.38
CA ALA A 96 15.42 11.69 0.60
C ALA A 96 14.19 12.55 0.96
N ILE A 97 13.37 12.87 -0.05
CA ILE A 97 12.12 13.59 0.14
C ILE A 97 11.00 12.58 0.36
N GLU A 98 10.32 12.64 1.51
CA GLU A 98 9.16 11.82 1.79
C GLU A 98 7.91 12.38 1.12
N ASN A 99 7.16 11.52 0.42
CA ASN A 99 5.87 11.83 -0.14
C ASN A 99 4.75 11.13 0.65
N ALA A 100 3.81 11.91 1.17
CA ALA A 100 2.64 11.37 1.85
C ALA A 100 1.56 10.97 0.83
N LEU A 101 1.26 9.69 0.73
CA LEU A 101 0.23 9.16 -0.13
C LEU A 101 -1.10 9.02 0.62
N PRO A 102 -2.22 9.55 0.10
CA PRO A 102 -3.54 9.39 0.71
C PRO A 102 -4.02 7.95 0.57
N ARG A 103 -4.74 7.46 1.58
CA ARG A 103 -5.41 6.16 1.54
C ARG A 103 -6.90 6.31 1.84
N LEU A 104 -7.72 5.50 1.19
CA LEU A 104 -9.16 5.43 1.42
C LEU A 104 -9.48 4.47 2.56
N GLN A 105 -10.38 4.86 3.44
CA GLN A 105 -10.90 4.00 4.48
C GLN A 105 -12.43 4.13 4.57
N ALA A 106 -13.13 3.00 4.59
CA ALA A 106 -14.58 2.97 4.71
C ALA A 106 -15.01 2.66 6.14
N THR A 107 -16.03 3.38 6.61
CA THR A 107 -16.79 2.98 7.79
C THR A 107 -18.14 2.42 7.32
N ILE A 108 -18.39 1.17 7.63
CA ILE A 108 -19.63 0.48 7.28
C ILE A 108 -20.51 0.38 8.52
N THR A 109 -21.71 0.94 8.45
CA THR A 109 -22.70 0.80 9.52
C THR A 109 -23.86 -0.03 8.99
N SER A 110 -24.13 -1.16 9.63
CA SER A 110 -25.25 -2.03 9.27
C SER A 110 -26.58 -1.43 9.75
N THR A 111 -27.69 -1.94 9.21
CA THR A 111 -29.03 -1.56 9.67
C THR A 111 -29.30 -1.96 11.13
N SER A 112 -28.56 -2.93 11.67
CA SER A 112 -28.57 -3.30 13.10
C SER A 112 -27.72 -2.41 14.00
N GLY A 113 -27.02 -1.42 13.41
CA GLY A 113 -26.15 -0.50 14.15
C GLY A 113 -24.72 -0.98 14.34
N ASN A 114 -24.35 -2.17 13.89
CA ASN A 114 -22.97 -2.65 13.93
C ASN A 114 -22.09 -1.81 13.03
N ARG A 115 -20.92 -1.41 13.54
CA ARG A 115 -19.95 -0.60 12.83
C ARG A 115 -18.67 -1.38 12.58
N ILE A 116 -18.25 -1.39 11.33
CA ILE A 116 -17.00 -2.00 10.87
C ILE A 116 -16.19 -0.92 10.15
N VAL A 117 -14.91 -0.85 10.42
CA VAL A 117 -13.96 0.03 9.71
C VAL A 117 -13.07 -0.86 8.86
N SER A 118 -12.97 -0.55 7.56
CA SER A 118 -12.09 -1.29 6.67
C SER A 118 -10.62 -0.99 6.96
N ASP A 119 -9.72 -1.85 6.51
CA ASP A 119 -8.33 -1.46 6.39
C ASP A 119 -8.19 -0.32 5.36
N PRO A 120 -7.16 0.54 5.49
CA PRO A 120 -6.93 1.62 4.55
C PRO A 120 -6.42 1.07 3.21
N ALA A 121 -7.03 1.51 2.12
CA ALA A 121 -6.65 1.15 0.75
C ALA A 121 -5.79 2.25 0.12
N LEU A 122 -4.64 1.89 -0.42
CA LEU A 122 -3.75 2.83 -1.10
C LEU A 122 -4.30 3.23 -2.48
N ASN A 123 -4.90 2.29 -3.20
CA ASN A 123 -5.37 2.51 -4.57
C ASN A 123 -6.89 2.70 -4.62
N ASP A 124 -7.63 1.61 -4.53
CA ASP A 124 -9.07 1.62 -4.79
C ASP A 124 -9.87 0.96 -3.66
N LEU A 125 -11.12 1.41 -3.50
CA LEU A 125 -12.12 0.81 -2.63
C LEU A 125 -13.37 0.51 -3.46
N LEU A 126 -13.64 -0.79 -3.66
CA LEU A 126 -14.80 -1.27 -4.39
C LEU A 126 -15.94 -1.62 -3.43
N ILE A 127 -17.12 -1.11 -3.69
CA ILE A 127 -18.36 -1.52 -3.05
C ILE A 127 -19.27 -2.14 -4.11
N ALA A 128 -19.50 -3.45 -3.99
CA ALA A 128 -20.28 -4.22 -4.95
C ALA A 128 -21.08 -5.33 -4.27
N ASN A 129 -22.01 -5.92 -5.02
CA ASN A 129 -22.69 -7.13 -4.57
C ASN A 129 -21.69 -8.30 -4.53
N THR A 130 -21.79 -9.16 -3.53
CA THR A 130 -20.95 -10.36 -3.42
C THR A 130 -21.23 -11.37 -4.55
N HIS A 131 -22.42 -11.33 -5.13
CA HIS A 131 -22.77 -12.12 -6.31
C HIS A 131 -22.54 -11.28 -7.57
N GLN A 132 -21.57 -11.66 -8.37
CA GLN A 132 -21.12 -10.89 -9.56
C GLN A 132 -22.21 -10.66 -10.61
N TYR A 133 -23.22 -11.55 -10.70
CA TYR A 133 -24.35 -11.41 -11.61
C TYR A 133 -25.47 -10.50 -11.07
N ALA A 134 -25.46 -10.17 -9.79
CA ALA A 134 -26.49 -9.36 -9.17
C ALA A 134 -26.07 -7.88 -9.15
N PRO A 135 -26.93 -6.97 -9.60
CA PRO A 135 -26.61 -5.56 -9.56
C PRO A 135 -26.60 -5.03 -8.12
N SER A 136 -25.73 -4.06 -7.89
CA SER A 136 -25.66 -3.30 -6.65
C SER A 136 -26.64 -2.12 -6.72
N LYS A 137 -27.51 -2.02 -5.70
CA LYS A 137 -28.38 -0.86 -5.52
C LYS A 137 -27.81 -0.01 -4.41
N TYR A 138 -27.50 1.25 -4.71
CA TYR A 138 -26.90 2.14 -3.73
C TYR A 138 -27.36 3.58 -3.94
N ARG A 139 -27.13 4.39 -2.93
CA ARG A 139 -27.34 5.84 -2.94
C ARG A 139 -26.06 6.52 -2.52
N VAL A 140 -25.58 7.44 -3.37
CA VAL A 140 -24.42 8.25 -3.07
C VAL A 140 -24.87 9.63 -2.64
N GLN A 141 -24.42 10.06 -1.46
CA GLN A 141 -24.69 11.38 -0.94
C GLN A 141 -23.35 12.10 -0.67
N ARG A 142 -23.20 13.32 -1.20
CA ARG A 142 -22.06 14.19 -0.94
C ARG A 142 -22.52 15.63 -0.98
N GLY A 143 -22.55 16.30 0.18
CA GLY A 143 -23.17 17.63 0.29
C GLY A 143 -24.60 17.59 -0.22
N ASP A 144 -24.93 18.44 -1.20
CA ASP A 144 -26.26 18.53 -1.82
C ASP A 144 -26.51 17.47 -2.91
N MET A 145 -25.46 16.72 -3.28
CA MET A 145 -25.60 15.65 -4.28
C MET A 145 -26.25 14.41 -3.65
N ASP A 146 -27.28 13.90 -4.29
CA ASP A 146 -28.02 12.69 -3.89
C ASP A 146 -28.37 11.87 -5.13
N LEU A 147 -27.64 10.80 -5.37
CA LEU A 147 -27.79 9.94 -6.54
C LEU A 147 -28.20 8.53 -6.14
N LYS A 148 -29.31 8.04 -6.72
CA LYS A 148 -29.67 6.63 -6.66
C LYS A 148 -29.14 5.93 -7.90
N GLN A 149 -28.45 4.81 -7.71
CA GLN A 149 -27.82 4.05 -8.79
C GLN A 149 -28.13 2.57 -8.71
N LEU A 150 -28.11 1.95 -9.88
CA LEU A 150 -28.19 0.51 -10.08
C LEU A 150 -27.10 0.15 -11.09
N SER A 151 -26.02 -0.48 -10.63
CA SER A 151 -24.88 -0.84 -11.47
C SER A 151 -24.15 -2.06 -10.91
N SER A 152 -23.05 -2.47 -11.52
CA SER A 152 -22.21 -3.56 -11.00
C SER A 152 -21.60 -3.24 -9.64
N GLY A 153 -21.38 -1.96 -9.33
CA GLY A 153 -20.80 -1.48 -8.09
C GLY A 153 -20.36 -0.04 -8.21
N ILE A 154 -19.69 0.45 -7.19
CA ILE A 154 -19.05 1.78 -7.17
C ILE A 154 -17.60 1.60 -6.75
N LEU A 155 -16.70 2.23 -7.48
CA LEU A 155 -15.29 2.29 -7.22
C LEU A 155 -14.92 3.70 -6.75
N PHE A 156 -14.22 3.77 -5.64
CA PHE A 156 -13.58 4.99 -5.15
C PHE A 156 -12.08 4.84 -5.31
N SER A 157 -11.43 5.82 -5.93
CA SER A 157 -9.98 5.85 -6.12
C SER A 157 -9.37 7.04 -5.40
N THR A 158 -8.14 6.87 -4.92
CA THR A 158 -7.33 7.99 -4.45
C THR A 158 -6.81 8.80 -5.65
N PHE A 159 -6.64 10.11 -5.47
CA PHE A 159 -5.85 10.92 -6.38
C PHE A 159 -4.42 10.97 -5.82
N VAL A 160 -3.48 10.49 -6.61
CA VAL A 160 -2.05 10.50 -6.30
C VAL A 160 -1.34 11.33 -7.35
#